data_a6e29bac7fe0c7f012ef546f7508631d
#
_entry.id   a6e29bac7fe0c7f012ef546f7508631d
#
_cell.length_a   1.000
_cell.length_b   1.000
_cell.length_c   1.000
_cell.angle_alpha   90.00
_cell.angle_beta   90.00
_cell.angle_gamma   90.00
#
_symmetry.space_group_name_H-M   'P 1'
#
loop_
_entity.id
_entity.type
_entity.pdbx_description
1 polymer ?
#
loop_
_entity_poly.entity_id
_entity_poly.type
_entity_poly.pdbx_seq_one_letter_code
_entity_poly.pdbx_strand_id
1 'polypeptide(L)'
;MKTNEVVEISTQTMKMAAIAGLDTATATDRMTAALRGFNMELNETSAQKVSDVYSELAAITAADVDEISNAMTKTASIASSAGMEFETTAAFLSQIIETTRESAETAGTAMKTIVARFQELKKDPSEIGEIDGEVVDANAIETALRSVGVALRDSSGQFRELDDVFLELSSKWDGLDKNT
;
A
#
# COMPACT_ATOMS: atom_id res chain seq x y z
N MET A 1 -0.11 -2.85 23.31
CA MET A 1 0.21 -1.41 23.43
C MET A 1 0.45 -1.07 24.90
N LYS A 2 1.46 -0.23 25.17
CA LYS A 2 1.67 0.31 26.52
C LYS A 2 0.65 1.42 26.76
N THR A 3 0.26 1.66 28.01
CA THR A 3 -0.76 2.66 28.36
C THR A 3 -0.41 4.07 27.84
N ASN A 4 0.88 4.45 27.86
CA ASN A 4 1.33 5.74 27.36
C ASN A 4 1.18 5.88 25.85
N GLU A 5 1.45 4.83 25.07
CA GLU A 5 1.28 4.81 23.61
C GLU A 5 -0.19 5.04 23.21
N VAL A 6 -1.13 4.49 24.00
CA VAL A 6 -2.57 4.72 23.77
C VAL A 6 -2.93 6.19 23.98
N VAL A 7 -2.43 6.79 25.03
CA VAL A 7 -2.70 8.20 25.37
C VAL A 7 -2.12 9.11 24.27
N GLU A 8 -0.91 8.84 23.81
CA GLU A 8 -0.22 9.69 22.84
C GLU A 8 -0.93 9.72 21.46
N ILE A 9 -1.54 8.62 21.02
CA ILE A 9 -2.26 8.57 19.73
C ILE A 9 -3.75 8.90 19.86
N SER A 10 -4.31 8.97 21.08
CA SER A 10 -5.77 9.02 21.29
C SER A 10 -6.43 10.26 20.67
N THR A 11 -5.79 11.42 20.74
CA THR A 11 -6.32 12.64 20.17
C THR A 11 -6.51 12.54 18.66
N GLN A 12 -5.50 12.05 17.96
CA GLN A 12 -5.55 11.90 16.49
C GLN A 12 -6.50 10.77 16.07
N THR A 13 -6.56 9.70 16.84
CA THR A 13 -7.51 8.61 16.62
C THR A 13 -8.97 9.08 16.77
N MET A 14 -9.27 9.93 17.75
CA MET A 14 -10.60 10.50 17.90
C MET A 14 -10.96 11.47 16.76
N LYS A 15 -10.01 12.26 16.27
CA LYS A 15 -10.20 13.09 15.08
C LYS A 15 -10.50 12.24 13.85
N MET A 16 -9.70 11.20 13.62
CA MET A 16 -9.91 10.26 12.52
C MET A 16 -11.29 9.58 12.63
N ALA A 17 -11.69 9.15 13.83
CA ALA A 17 -13.01 8.57 14.08
C ALA A 17 -14.15 9.52 13.68
N ALA A 18 -14.03 10.80 14.06
CA ALA A 18 -15.03 11.81 13.72
C ALA A 18 -15.09 12.10 12.21
N ILE A 19 -13.94 12.16 11.53
CA ILE A 19 -13.88 12.42 10.08
C ILE A 19 -14.42 11.22 9.29
N ALA A 20 -14.04 10.02 9.67
CA ALA A 20 -14.41 8.78 8.97
C ALA A 20 -15.80 8.22 9.38
N GLY A 21 -16.46 8.82 10.37
CA GLY A 21 -17.73 8.31 10.90
C GLY A 21 -17.60 6.96 11.63
N LEU A 22 -16.40 6.67 12.17
CA LEU A 22 -16.09 5.41 12.82
C LEU A 22 -16.30 5.50 14.34
N ASP A 23 -16.53 4.35 14.96
CA ASP A 23 -16.37 4.23 16.41
C ASP A 23 -14.88 4.30 16.80
N THR A 24 -14.61 4.70 18.05
CA THR A 24 -13.24 4.92 18.54
C THR A 24 -12.40 3.64 18.52
N ALA A 25 -12.99 2.47 18.75
CA ALA A 25 -12.27 1.20 18.76
C ALA A 25 -11.79 0.86 17.34
N THR A 26 -12.67 0.92 16.36
CA THR A 26 -12.33 0.71 14.94
C THR A 26 -11.28 1.71 14.46
N ALA A 27 -11.41 3.00 14.79
CA ALA A 27 -10.42 4.01 14.43
C ALA A 27 -9.05 3.74 15.08
N THR A 28 -9.03 3.27 16.33
CA THR A 28 -7.80 2.88 17.03
C THR A 28 -7.12 1.69 16.37
N ASP A 29 -7.88 0.69 15.97
CA ASP A 29 -7.35 -0.50 15.29
C ASP A 29 -6.74 -0.12 13.93
N ARG A 30 -7.40 0.72 13.15
CA ARG A 30 -6.92 1.18 11.84
C ARG A 30 -5.69 2.07 11.96
N MET A 31 -5.68 3.04 12.90
CA MET A 31 -4.52 3.87 13.19
C MET A 31 -3.31 3.01 13.60
N THR A 32 -3.54 2.07 14.51
CA THR A 32 -2.50 1.16 14.98
C THR A 32 -1.99 0.24 13.89
N ALA A 33 -2.87 -0.24 13.00
CA ALA A 33 -2.47 -1.07 11.86
C ALA A 33 -1.54 -0.32 10.90
N ALA A 34 -1.83 0.95 10.60
CA ALA A 34 -0.97 1.78 9.77
C ALA A 34 0.38 2.03 10.45
N LEU A 35 0.37 2.54 11.69
CA LEU A 35 1.59 2.86 12.43
C LEU A 35 2.51 1.65 12.60
N ARG A 36 1.98 0.51 13.04
CA ARG A 36 2.77 -0.71 13.22
C ARG A 36 3.17 -1.36 11.92
N GLY A 37 2.28 -1.34 10.91
CA GLY A 37 2.55 -1.92 9.61
C GLY A 37 3.75 -1.26 8.93
N PHE A 38 3.90 0.05 9.08
CA PHE A 38 5.03 0.83 8.55
C PHE A 38 6.15 1.09 9.57
N ASN A 39 6.17 0.38 10.70
CA ASN A 39 7.18 0.55 11.76
C ASN A 39 7.32 2.00 12.26
N MET A 40 6.25 2.78 12.19
CA MET A 40 6.20 4.14 12.71
C MET A 40 6.08 4.14 14.23
N GLU A 41 6.63 5.16 14.89
CA GLU A 41 6.49 5.31 16.32
C GLU A 41 5.02 5.55 16.72
N LEU A 42 4.60 4.93 17.85
CA LEU A 42 3.26 5.12 18.39
C LEU A 42 3.22 6.42 19.23
N ASN A 43 3.28 7.56 18.55
CA ASN A 43 3.24 8.89 19.14
C ASN A 43 2.28 9.81 18.39
N GLU A 44 2.03 11.01 18.94
CA GLU A 44 1.09 11.98 18.37
C GLU A 44 1.50 12.44 16.97
N THR A 45 2.79 12.66 16.72
CA THR A 45 3.32 13.15 15.44
C THR A 45 3.07 12.14 14.32
N SER A 46 3.38 10.87 14.56
CA SER A 46 3.13 9.80 13.58
C SER A 46 1.64 9.59 13.35
N ALA A 47 0.83 9.62 14.40
CA ALA A 47 -0.62 9.51 14.29
C ALA A 47 -1.25 10.70 13.54
N GLN A 48 -0.72 11.91 13.75
CA GLN A 48 -1.13 13.08 12.98
C GLN A 48 -0.79 12.92 11.49
N LYS A 49 0.43 12.49 11.17
CA LYS A 49 0.85 12.21 9.79
C LYS A 49 -0.13 11.24 9.10
N VAL A 50 -0.50 10.14 9.77
CA VAL A 50 -1.46 9.17 9.23
C VAL A 50 -2.82 9.82 8.98
N SER A 51 -3.34 10.59 9.94
CA SER A 51 -4.64 11.27 9.81
C SER A 51 -4.63 12.32 8.69
N ASP A 52 -3.56 13.09 8.57
CA ASP A 52 -3.42 14.15 7.56
C ASP A 52 -3.38 13.54 6.16
N VAL A 53 -2.57 12.49 5.94
CA VAL A 53 -2.49 11.81 4.64
C VAL A 53 -3.84 11.22 4.22
N TYR A 54 -4.53 10.52 5.12
CA TYR A 54 -5.85 9.97 4.80
C TYR A 54 -6.87 11.06 4.49
N SER A 55 -6.86 12.15 5.25
CA SER A 55 -7.78 13.28 5.03
C SER A 55 -7.50 14.01 3.73
N GLU A 56 -6.23 14.20 3.38
CA GLU A 56 -5.82 14.85 2.12
C GLU A 56 -6.23 13.99 0.91
N LEU A 57 -5.96 12.68 0.96
CA LEU A 57 -6.38 11.77 -0.11
C LEU A 57 -7.90 11.72 -0.27
N ALA A 58 -8.65 11.63 0.83
CA ALA A 58 -10.11 11.66 0.79
C ALA A 58 -10.68 13.00 0.27
N ALA A 59 -9.93 14.10 0.36
CA ALA A 59 -10.34 15.38 -0.18
C ALA A 59 -10.14 15.51 -1.71
N ILE A 60 -9.23 14.73 -2.29
CA ILE A 60 -8.86 14.82 -3.70
C ILE A 60 -9.23 13.57 -4.53
N THR A 61 -9.68 12.51 -3.89
CA THR A 61 -10.16 11.29 -4.55
C THR A 61 -11.61 10.99 -4.15
N ALA A 62 -12.20 10.01 -4.79
CA ALA A 62 -13.55 9.56 -4.43
C ALA A 62 -13.56 8.48 -3.33
N ALA A 63 -12.39 8.11 -2.81
CA ALA A 63 -12.26 7.22 -1.65
C ALA A 63 -12.30 8.04 -0.36
N ASP A 64 -13.02 7.58 0.65
CA ASP A 64 -13.08 8.25 1.94
C ASP A 64 -12.04 7.71 2.95
N VAL A 65 -11.94 8.37 4.12
CA VAL A 65 -10.96 7.99 5.17
C VAL A 65 -11.25 6.58 5.71
N ASP A 66 -12.53 6.16 5.78
CA ASP A 66 -12.92 4.82 6.20
C ASP A 66 -12.38 3.78 5.21
N GLU A 67 -12.63 3.99 3.93
CA GLU A 67 -12.22 3.08 2.87
C GLU A 67 -10.69 2.95 2.78
N ILE A 68 -9.96 4.08 2.73
CA ILE A 68 -8.50 4.09 2.63
C ILE A 68 -7.87 3.41 3.84
N SER A 69 -8.32 3.75 5.05
CA SER A 69 -7.79 3.17 6.29
C SER A 69 -8.12 1.69 6.44
N ASN A 70 -9.29 1.24 5.96
CA ASN A 70 -9.66 -0.17 5.94
C ASN A 70 -8.78 -0.98 4.99
N ALA A 71 -8.63 -0.52 3.75
CA ALA A 71 -7.73 -1.15 2.77
C ALA A 71 -6.29 -1.25 3.28
N MET A 72 -5.82 -0.18 3.97
CA MET A 72 -4.48 -0.14 4.58
C MET A 72 -4.27 -1.26 5.61
N THR A 73 -5.28 -1.66 6.37
CA THR A 73 -5.14 -2.77 7.36
C THR A 73 -4.70 -4.08 6.73
N LYS A 74 -5.04 -4.31 5.46
CA LYS A 74 -4.67 -5.52 4.71
C LYS A 74 -3.27 -5.43 4.10
N THR A 75 -2.79 -4.22 3.85
CA THR A 75 -1.63 -3.97 2.97
C THR A 75 -0.41 -3.47 3.73
N ALA A 76 -0.59 -2.71 4.82
CA ALA A 76 0.48 -1.97 5.49
C ALA A 76 1.77 -2.77 5.74
N SER A 77 1.66 -3.93 6.37
CA SER A 77 2.84 -4.73 6.74
C SER A 77 3.61 -5.25 5.51
N ILE A 78 2.91 -5.71 4.48
CA ILE A 78 3.56 -6.25 3.28
C ILE A 78 4.13 -5.14 2.41
N ALA A 79 3.45 -4.00 2.31
CA ALA A 79 3.94 -2.82 1.59
C ALA A 79 5.23 -2.30 2.22
N SER A 80 5.24 -2.11 3.54
CA SER A 80 6.43 -1.71 4.30
C SER A 80 7.59 -2.71 4.12
N SER A 81 7.32 -4.01 4.15
CA SER A 81 8.36 -5.04 3.94
C SER A 81 8.89 -5.06 2.50
N ALA A 82 8.14 -4.55 1.55
CA ALA A 82 8.54 -4.40 0.15
C ALA A 82 9.34 -3.10 -0.12
N GLY A 83 9.51 -2.25 0.90
CA GLY A 83 10.18 -0.95 0.78
C GLY A 83 9.26 0.19 0.33
N MET A 84 7.94 -0.03 0.33
CA MET A 84 6.99 1.04 -0.02
C MET A 84 6.82 2.02 1.13
N GLU A 85 6.69 3.30 0.79
CA GLU A 85 6.37 4.35 1.75
C GLU A 85 4.88 4.36 2.10
N PHE A 86 4.54 4.82 3.31
CA PHE A 86 3.15 4.88 3.78
C PHE A 86 2.27 5.75 2.87
N GLU A 87 2.74 6.95 2.53
CA GLU A 87 2.04 7.91 1.70
C GLU A 87 1.75 7.37 0.30
N THR A 88 2.76 6.76 -0.32
CA THR A 88 2.64 6.16 -1.66
C THR A 88 1.65 4.99 -1.64
N THR A 89 1.72 4.15 -0.61
CA THR A 89 0.77 3.03 -0.44
C THR A 89 -0.67 3.53 -0.28
N ALA A 90 -0.87 4.56 0.55
CA ALA A 90 -2.20 5.16 0.75
C ALA A 90 -2.74 5.78 -0.55
N ALA A 91 -1.89 6.46 -1.32
CA ALA A 91 -2.27 7.04 -2.61
C ALA A 91 -2.66 5.96 -3.63
N PHE A 92 -1.93 4.85 -3.73
CA PHE A 92 -2.32 3.74 -4.60
C PHE A 92 -3.65 3.12 -4.18
N LEU A 93 -3.86 2.90 -2.89
CA LEU A 93 -5.13 2.35 -2.38
C LEU A 93 -6.30 3.27 -2.71
N SER A 94 -6.17 4.58 -2.51
CA SER A 94 -7.23 5.54 -2.83
C SER A 94 -7.54 5.55 -4.33
N GLN A 95 -6.52 5.46 -5.20
CA GLN A 95 -6.70 5.37 -6.65
C GLN A 95 -7.34 4.05 -7.11
N ILE A 96 -6.99 2.92 -6.50
CA ILE A 96 -7.64 1.64 -6.78
C ILE A 96 -9.13 1.73 -6.43
N ILE A 97 -9.47 2.21 -5.24
CA ILE A 97 -10.86 2.37 -4.78
C ILE A 97 -11.63 3.32 -5.72
N GLU A 98 -11.05 4.50 -6.01
CA GLU A 98 -11.66 5.48 -6.90
C GLU A 98 -11.95 4.92 -8.30
N THR A 99 -10.97 4.21 -8.88
CA THR A 99 -11.05 3.75 -10.27
C THR A 99 -11.93 2.53 -10.41
N THR A 100 -11.80 1.55 -9.50
CA THR A 100 -12.49 0.27 -9.61
C THR A 100 -13.88 0.29 -8.97
N ARG A 101 -14.10 1.17 -8.00
CA ARG A 101 -15.31 1.20 -7.15
C ARG A 101 -15.54 -0.10 -6.37
N GLU A 102 -14.49 -0.88 -6.23
CA GLU A 102 -14.51 -2.08 -5.39
C GLU A 102 -14.46 -1.72 -3.90
N SER A 103 -14.84 -2.67 -3.06
CA SER A 103 -14.76 -2.47 -1.62
C SER A 103 -13.32 -2.23 -1.15
N ALA A 104 -13.15 -1.49 -0.06
CA ALA A 104 -11.86 -1.26 0.56
C ALA A 104 -11.10 -2.57 0.89
N GLU A 105 -11.83 -3.61 1.30
CA GLU A 105 -11.26 -4.93 1.57
C GLU A 105 -10.74 -5.60 0.30
N THR A 106 -11.49 -5.51 -0.80
CA THR A 106 -11.05 -6.03 -2.11
C THR A 106 -9.82 -5.28 -2.60
N ALA A 107 -9.82 -3.95 -2.55
CA ALA A 107 -8.70 -3.11 -2.95
C ALA A 107 -7.43 -3.42 -2.14
N GLY A 108 -7.55 -3.50 -0.81
CA GLY A 108 -6.44 -3.84 0.07
C GLY A 108 -5.90 -5.25 -0.18
N THR A 109 -6.76 -6.23 -0.42
CA THR A 109 -6.37 -7.61 -0.74
C THR A 109 -5.67 -7.70 -2.10
N ALA A 110 -6.19 -6.99 -3.11
CA ALA A 110 -5.57 -6.93 -4.44
C ALA A 110 -4.15 -6.32 -4.35
N MET A 111 -4.01 -5.18 -3.68
CA MET A 111 -2.70 -4.55 -3.49
C MET A 111 -1.74 -5.45 -2.73
N LYS A 112 -2.19 -6.10 -1.64
CA LYS A 112 -1.40 -7.10 -0.91
C LYS A 112 -0.89 -8.21 -1.83
N THR A 113 -1.75 -8.75 -2.69
CA THR A 113 -1.40 -9.83 -3.63
C THR A 113 -0.37 -9.36 -4.65
N ILE A 114 -0.56 -8.16 -5.22
CA ILE A 114 0.40 -7.56 -6.16
C ILE A 114 1.78 -7.41 -5.50
N VAL A 115 1.84 -6.80 -4.32
CA VAL A 115 3.09 -6.60 -3.57
C VAL A 115 3.75 -7.93 -3.22
N ALA A 116 2.98 -8.93 -2.78
CA ALA A 116 3.50 -10.26 -2.49
C ALA A 116 4.14 -10.91 -3.71
N ARG A 117 3.50 -10.83 -4.87
CA ARG A 117 4.05 -11.36 -6.13
C ARG A 117 5.36 -10.67 -6.52
N PHE A 118 5.44 -9.35 -6.36
CA PHE A 118 6.70 -8.63 -6.59
C PHE A 118 7.81 -9.01 -5.61
N GLN A 119 7.48 -9.29 -4.35
CA GLN A 119 8.47 -9.78 -3.39
C GLN A 119 9.00 -11.18 -3.74
N GLU A 120 8.15 -12.07 -4.29
CA GLU A 120 8.59 -13.37 -4.79
C GLU A 120 9.61 -13.24 -5.92
N LEU A 121 9.49 -12.20 -6.78
CA LEU A 121 10.47 -11.94 -7.83
C LEU A 121 11.87 -11.60 -7.30
N LYS A 122 11.99 -11.16 -6.04
CA LYS A 122 13.28 -10.90 -5.39
C LYS A 122 13.99 -12.17 -4.93
N LYS A 123 13.28 -13.30 -4.85
CA LYS A 123 13.85 -14.59 -4.47
C LYS A 123 14.58 -15.25 -5.65
N ASP A 124 15.42 -16.22 -5.34
CA ASP A 124 16.03 -17.05 -6.38
C ASP A 124 14.92 -17.80 -7.17
N PRO A 125 15.01 -17.86 -8.51
CA PRO A 125 14.04 -18.60 -9.31
C PRO A 125 13.81 -20.05 -8.88
N SER A 126 14.80 -20.68 -8.24
CA SER A 126 14.67 -22.02 -7.66
C SER A 126 13.85 -22.08 -6.37
N GLU A 127 13.61 -20.93 -5.72
CA GLU A 127 12.85 -20.80 -4.47
C GLU A 127 11.43 -20.27 -4.69
N ILE A 128 11.08 -19.92 -5.95
CA ILE A 128 9.75 -19.39 -6.27
C ILE A 128 8.73 -20.52 -6.18
N GLY A 129 7.75 -20.32 -5.29
CA GLY A 129 6.64 -21.23 -5.08
C GLY A 129 5.35 -20.78 -5.77
N GLU A 130 4.26 -21.49 -5.47
CA GLU A 130 2.91 -21.08 -5.86
C GLU A 130 2.40 -19.97 -4.93
N ILE A 131 1.78 -18.92 -5.53
CA ILE A 131 0.99 -17.94 -4.82
C ILE A 131 -0.45 -18.09 -5.31
N ASP A 132 -1.37 -18.31 -4.39
CA ASP A 132 -2.81 -18.55 -4.68
C ASP A 132 -3.06 -19.66 -5.73
N GLY A 133 -2.18 -20.68 -5.77
CA GLY A 133 -2.28 -21.81 -6.69
C GLY A 133 -1.74 -21.54 -8.10
N GLU A 134 -1.12 -20.41 -8.34
CA GLU A 134 -0.44 -20.07 -9.60
C GLU A 134 1.08 -20.03 -9.42
N VAL A 135 1.80 -20.61 -10.38
CA VAL A 135 3.27 -20.50 -10.44
C VAL A 135 3.64 -19.12 -10.92
N VAL A 136 4.41 -18.38 -10.13
CA VAL A 136 4.89 -17.05 -10.50
C VAL A 136 6.13 -17.21 -11.38
N ASP A 137 6.01 -16.93 -12.68
CA ASP A 137 7.16 -16.84 -13.58
C ASP A 137 7.81 -15.44 -13.49
N ALA A 138 8.85 -15.35 -12.66
CA ALA A 138 9.62 -14.13 -12.46
C ALA A 138 10.18 -13.56 -13.78
N ASN A 139 10.63 -14.43 -14.67
CA ASN A 139 11.20 -14.01 -15.94
C ASN A 139 10.13 -13.44 -16.88
N ALA A 140 8.92 -14.00 -16.87
CA ALA A 140 7.82 -13.49 -17.68
C ALA A 140 7.38 -12.09 -17.24
N ILE A 141 7.26 -11.84 -15.93
CA ILE A 141 6.89 -10.52 -15.38
C ILE A 141 7.99 -9.49 -15.68
N GLU A 142 9.26 -9.83 -15.43
CA GLU A 142 10.38 -8.92 -15.72
C GLU A 142 10.46 -8.61 -17.22
N THR A 143 10.23 -9.60 -18.07
CA THR A 143 10.21 -9.42 -19.53
C THR A 143 9.04 -8.53 -19.97
N ALA A 144 7.84 -8.72 -19.42
CA ALA A 144 6.68 -7.90 -19.70
C ALA A 144 6.89 -6.44 -19.30
N LEU A 145 7.42 -6.18 -18.11
CA LEU A 145 7.73 -4.82 -17.65
C LEU A 145 8.83 -4.16 -18.50
N ARG A 146 9.85 -4.91 -18.90
CA ARG A 146 10.89 -4.40 -19.81
C ARG A 146 10.34 -4.06 -21.20
N SER A 147 9.37 -4.79 -21.71
CA SER A 147 8.74 -4.51 -23.00
C SER A 147 8.04 -3.16 -23.04
N VAL A 148 7.55 -2.68 -21.90
CA VAL A 148 6.97 -1.34 -21.71
C VAL A 148 7.98 -0.32 -21.18
N GLY A 149 9.27 -0.69 -21.14
CA GLY A 149 10.36 0.19 -20.75
C GLY A 149 10.48 0.41 -19.23
N VAL A 150 9.90 -0.47 -18.41
CA VAL A 150 10.04 -0.44 -16.94
C VAL A 150 11.02 -1.53 -16.51
N ALA A 151 12.09 -1.14 -15.82
CA ALA A 151 13.09 -2.08 -15.31
C ALA A 151 12.83 -2.37 -13.83
N LEU A 152 12.79 -3.65 -13.46
CA LEU A 152 12.72 -4.09 -12.05
C LEU A 152 14.06 -3.97 -11.33
N ARG A 153 15.16 -3.97 -12.08
CA ARG A 153 16.51 -3.93 -11.55
C ARG A 153 17.24 -2.67 -12.02
N ASP A 154 18.10 -2.16 -11.16
CA ASP A 154 19.02 -1.06 -11.48
C ASP A 154 20.20 -1.54 -12.34
N SER A 155 21.11 -0.61 -12.66
CA SER A 155 22.31 -0.89 -13.45
C SER A 155 23.32 -1.82 -12.75
N SER A 156 23.20 -2.03 -11.44
CA SER A 156 24.01 -2.97 -10.65
C SER A 156 23.37 -4.36 -10.56
N GLY A 157 22.15 -4.54 -11.11
CA GLY A 157 21.40 -5.78 -11.06
C GLY A 157 20.58 -5.96 -9.79
N GLN A 158 20.53 -4.94 -8.90
CA GLN A 158 19.72 -4.99 -7.69
C GLN A 158 18.28 -4.57 -7.98
N PHE A 159 17.33 -5.16 -7.22
CA PHE A 159 15.93 -4.78 -7.32
C PHE A 159 15.74 -3.33 -6.87
N ARG A 160 15.00 -2.58 -7.67
CA ARG A 160 14.57 -1.22 -7.35
C ARG A 160 13.47 -1.25 -6.29
N GLU A 161 13.28 -0.13 -5.61
CA GLU A 161 12.14 0.04 -4.71
C GLU A 161 10.83 -0.06 -5.49
N LEU A 162 9.83 -0.69 -4.89
CA LEU A 162 8.58 -1.00 -5.59
C LEU A 162 7.77 0.26 -5.93
N ASP A 163 7.87 1.28 -5.09
CA ASP A 163 7.29 2.60 -5.32
C ASP A 163 7.79 3.22 -6.63
N ASP A 164 9.11 3.21 -6.86
CA ASP A 164 9.72 3.73 -8.07
C ASP A 164 9.25 2.98 -9.31
N VAL A 165 9.16 1.66 -9.22
CA VAL A 165 8.69 0.81 -10.31
C VAL A 165 7.23 1.12 -10.66
N PHE A 166 6.36 1.25 -9.65
CA PHE A 166 4.95 1.57 -9.87
C PHE A 166 4.74 2.98 -10.40
N LEU A 167 5.47 3.98 -9.88
CA LEU A 167 5.41 5.35 -10.39
C LEU A 167 5.90 5.44 -11.84
N GLU A 168 6.97 4.72 -12.19
CA GLU A 168 7.45 4.66 -13.57
C GLU A 168 6.43 3.97 -14.49
N LEU A 169 5.84 2.85 -14.06
CA LEU A 169 4.79 2.16 -14.80
C LEU A 169 3.57 3.06 -15.02
N SER A 170 3.12 3.75 -13.98
CA SER A 170 1.97 4.67 -14.07
C SER A 170 2.23 5.81 -15.06
N SER A 171 3.45 6.36 -15.09
CA SER A 171 3.83 7.44 -16.01
C SER A 171 3.81 7.02 -17.49
N LYS A 172 3.95 5.73 -17.77
CA LYS A 172 3.95 5.17 -19.12
C LYS A 172 2.61 4.60 -19.55
N TRP A 173 1.68 4.44 -18.60
CA TRP A 173 0.41 3.73 -18.80
C TRP A 173 -0.42 4.26 -19.96
N ASP A 174 -0.53 5.58 -20.08
CA ASP A 174 -1.30 6.21 -21.15
C ASP A 174 -0.71 6.02 -22.55
N GLY A 175 0.57 5.67 -22.63
CA GLY A 175 1.28 5.38 -23.88
C GLY A 175 1.25 3.91 -24.29
N LEU A 176 0.71 3.01 -23.45
CA LEU A 176 0.61 1.60 -23.77
C LEU A 176 -0.58 1.35 -24.70
N ASP A 177 -0.39 0.49 -25.71
CA ASP A 177 -1.52 0.05 -26.49
C ASP A 177 -2.35 -1.00 -25.74
N LYS A 178 -3.59 -1.25 -26.21
CA LYS A 178 -4.52 -2.17 -25.53
C LYS A 178 -4.09 -3.65 -25.58
N ASN A 179 -3.00 -3.97 -26.28
CA ASN A 179 -2.50 -5.32 -26.46
C ASN A 179 -1.14 -5.55 -25.73
N THR A 180 -0.63 -4.51 -25.07
CA THR A 180 0.56 -4.55 -24.23
C THR A 180 0.20 -4.80 -22.77
#